data_85ba77ddd4d3a4a83a139d8028f63a0a
#
_entry.id   85ba77ddd4d3a4a83a139d8028f63a0a
#
_cell.length_a   1.000
_cell.length_b   1.000
_cell.length_c   1.000
_cell.angle_alpha   90.00
_cell.angle_beta   90.00
_cell.angle_gamma   90.00
#
_symmetry.space_group_name_H-M   'P 1'
#
loop_
_entity.id
_entity.type
_entity.pdbx_description
1 polymer ?
#
loop_
_entity_poly.entity_id
_entity_poly.type
_entity_poly.pdbx_seq_one_letter_code
_entity_poly.pdbx_strand_id
1 'polypeptide(L)'
;MKNERSRQTPGTGLTRRQFALYSGAIAAQFLPLSSIRAAEPALPRVYYAKNVTAENFVAVFERLRAEAGLTSVKGRIGIKLHGDEVHVNRALWQALQANLPGSFYVEGNWASTYTSGRGNTQGNLDAIASQGVPREQIDILDRDGAYRMVPIHLGAELKEVSVSKALLDEYGAVVVAANFKIPSFAGYSGAMKNVGIGLAGAFGKTAVHGEGFRKNADFFRRLADAAKGIDEAMKGKLLYINVLSKMKITPLKGASVRTGTLGIVGSLSMAAADQAALDLIYGLTPAQYDAYPEDAKIERGFLQLEYLEKLGVKGRRYTRINL
;
A
#
# COMPACT_ATOMS: atom_id res chain seq x y z
N MET A 1 26.47 31.08 74.69
CA MET A 1 25.39 30.92 75.70
C MET A 1 24.13 30.44 75.04
N LYS A 2 23.62 29.20 75.39
CA LYS A 2 22.22 28.72 75.37
C LYS A 2 21.61 28.56 74.04
N ASN A 3 20.92 27.50 73.64
CA ASN A 3 20.55 26.23 74.29
C ASN A 3 20.03 25.31 73.22
N GLU A 4 20.49 24.08 73.16
CA GLU A 4 19.90 22.96 72.42
C GLU A 4 18.52 22.63 73.03
N ARG A 5 17.55 22.34 72.17
CA ARG A 5 16.44 21.47 72.52
C ARG A 5 16.17 20.49 71.31
N SER A 6 16.60 19.28 71.59
CA SER A 6 16.22 18.08 70.82
C SER A 6 14.71 17.88 70.89
N ARG A 7 14.09 17.64 69.72
CA ARG A 7 12.74 17.02 69.59
C ARG A 7 12.89 15.59 69.07
N GLN A 8 12.64 14.66 69.99
CA GLN A 8 12.43 13.26 69.69
C GLN A 8 11.12 13.10 68.96
N THR A 9 11.14 12.38 67.81
CA THR A 9 9.99 11.85 67.14
C THR A 9 9.71 10.44 67.67
N PRO A 10 8.45 10.07 67.99
CA PRO A 10 8.13 8.71 68.45
C PRO A 10 8.14 7.74 67.23
N GLY A 11 8.95 6.69 67.37
CA GLY A 11 8.93 5.58 66.40
C GLY A 11 7.66 4.73 66.58
N THR A 12 6.89 4.62 65.54
CA THR A 12 5.78 3.63 65.39
C THR A 12 6.32 2.36 64.75
N GLY A 13 7.03 1.56 65.58
CA GLY A 13 7.36 0.19 65.19
C GLY A 13 6.17 -0.73 65.44
N LEU A 14 5.67 -1.35 64.40
CA LEU A 14 4.69 -2.40 64.49
C LEU A 14 5.25 -3.60 65.27
N THR A 15 4.54 -4.06 66.30
CA THR A 15 4.95 -5.20 67.13
C THR A 15 4.85 -6.53 66.35
N ARG A 16 5.70 -7.51 66.68
CA ARG A 16 5.72 -8.85 66.08
C ARG A 16 4.34 -9.54 66.04
N ARG A 17 3.41 -9.16 66.90
CA ARG A 17 2.03 -9.69 66.92
C ARG A 17 1.14 -9.07 65.83
N GLN A 18 1.40 -7.85 65.42
CA GLN A 18 0.67 -7.22 64.30
C GLN A 18 1.14 -7.71 62.93
N PHE A 19 2.42 -8.15 62.84
CA PHE A 19 2.94 -8.77 61.62
C PHE A 19 2.36 -10.18 61.36
N ALA A 20 1.97 -10.91 62.41
CA ALA A 20 1.39 -12.26 62.27
C ALA A 20 -0.08 -12.25 61.86
N LEU A 21 -0.81 -11.15 61.97
CA LEU A 21 -2.22 -11.01 61.58
C LEU A 21 -2.40 -10.59 60.11
N TYR A 22 -1.36 -10.10 59.45
CA TYR A 22 -1.39 -9.77 58.03
C TYR A 22 -0.82 -10.87 57.10
N SER A 23 -0.33 -11.96 57.70
CA SER A 23 0.20 -13.11 56.93
C SER A 23 -0.84 -14.23 56.68
N GLY A 24 -2.09 -13.95 57.06
CA GLY A 24 -3.18 -14.90 56.88
C GLY A 24 -4.01 -14.58 55.62
N ALA A 25 -3.90 -15.48 54.62
CA ALA A 25 -4.84 -15.66 53.52
C ALA A 25 -4.87 -14.60 52.40
N ILE A 26 -3.78 -14.46 51.63
CA ILE A 26 -3.92 -14.35 50.20
C ILE A 26 -3.41 -15.68 49.62
N ALA A 27 -4.21 -16.71 49.64
CA ALA A 27 -4.16 -17.78 48.65
C ALA A 27 -4.56 -17.15 47.35
N ALA A 28 -3.63 -16.50 46.65
CA ALA A 28 -3.79 -16.20 45.22
C ALA A 28 -4.04 -17.53 44.56
N GLN A 29 -5.28 -17.78 44.16
CA GLN A 29 -5.61 -18.78 43.19
C GLN A 29 -4.83 -18.38 41.93
N PHE A 30 -3.66 -18.98 41.73
CA PHE A 30 -3.02 -19.05 40.43
C PHE A 30 -3.96 -19.87 39.56
N LEU A 31 -4.98 -19.21 38.99
CA LEU A 31 -5.58 -19.72 37.77
C LEU A 31 -4.41 -19.90 36.81
N PRO A 32 -4.24 -21.08 36.22
CA PRO A 32 -3.26 -21.24 35.18
C PRO A 32 -3.56 -20.14 34.16
N LEU A 33 -2.59 -19.29 33.87
CA LEU A 33 -2.59 -18.48 32.68
C LEU A 33 -2.61 -19.47 31.51
N SER A 34 -3.82 -20.00 31.25
CA SER A 34 -4.10 -20.60 29.96
C SER A 34 -3.72 -19.47 29.01
N SER A 35 -2.61 -19.67 28.31
CA SER A 35 -2.11 -18.81 27.29
C SER A 35 -3.28 -18.39 26.41
N ILE A 36 -3.81 -17.20 26.63
CA ILE A 36 -4.63 -16.53 25.63
C ILE A 36 -3.63 -16.28 24.51
N ARG A 37 -3.48 -17.30 23.67
CA ARG A 37 -2.78 -17.18 22.40
C ARG A 37 -3.61 -16.15 21.65
N ALA A 38 -3.14 -14.91 21.60
CA ALA A 38 -3.77 -13.90 20.78
C ALA A 38 -3.96 -14.54 19.41
N ALA A 39 -5.21 -14.64 18.97
CA ALA A 39 -5.51 -15.24 17.67
C ALA A 39 -4.61 -14.55 16.65
N GLU A 40 -3.85 -15.32 15.89
CA GLU A 40 -3.03 -14.75 14.82
C GLU A 40 -3.97 -13.91 13.94
N PRO A 41 -3.61 -12.66 13.65
CA PRO A 41 -4.46 -11.82 12.82
C PRO A 41 -4.71 -12.53 11.49
N ALA A 42 -5.97 -12.57 11.08
CA ALA A 42 -6.37 -13.23 9.83
C ALA A 42 -5.52 -12.74 8.65
N LEU A 43 -5.14 -13.66 7.80
CA LEU A 43 -4.37 -13.33 6.58
C LEU A 43 -5.23 -12.46 5.66
N PRO A 44 -4.63 -11.48 4.96
CA PRO A 44 -5.31 -10.71 3.94
C PRO A 44 -5.96 -11.62 2.90
N ARG A 45 -7.15 -11.25 2.42
CA ARG A 45 -7.83 -11.96 1.34
C ARG A 45 -7.38 -11.42 -0.01
N VAL A 46 -7.24 -12.32 -0.97
CA VAL A 46 -7.01 -11.99 -2.38
C VAL A 46 -8.13 -12.64 -3.20
N TYR A 47 -8.92 -11.83 -3.87
CA TYR A 47 -9.91 -12.28 -4.83
C TYR A 47 -9.26 -12.43 -6.19
N TYR A 48 -9.42 -13.59 -6.79
CA TYR A 48 -8.81 -13.96 -8.07
C TYR A 48 -9.86 -14.38 -9.08
N ALA A 49 -9.82 -13.75 -10.25
CA ALA A 49 -10.57 -14.14 -11.44
C ALA A 49 -9.60 -14.52 -12.56
N LYS A 50 -9.74 -15.73 -13.11
CA LYS A 50 -8.83 -16.26 -14.14
C LYS A 50 -8.95 -15.52 -15.46
N ASN A 51 -10.17 -15.14 -15.85
CA ASN A 51 -10.44 -14.50 -17.13
C ASN A 51 -10.46 -12.97 -16.95
N VAL A 52 -9.77 -12.27 -17.84
CA VAL A 52 -9.74 -10.80 -17.84
C VAL A 52 -10.91 -10.29 -18.69
N THR A 53 -12.06 -10.16 -18.03
CA THR A 53 -13.29 -9.60 -18.62
C THR A 53 -13.82 -8.46 -17.74
N ALA A 54 -14.70 -7.64 -18.30
CA ALA A 54 -15.33 -6.54 -17.58
C ALA A 54 -16.14 -7.03 -16.37
N GLU A 55 -16.88 -8.12 -16.54
CA GLU A 55 -17.71 -8.74 -15.51
C GLU A 55 -16.84 -9.23 -14.34
N ASN A 56 -15.75 -9.94 -14.65
CA ASN A 56 -14.83 -10.43 -13.62
C ASN A 56 -14.10 -9.29 -12.90
N PHE A 57 -13.76 -8.22 -13.60
CA PHE A 57 -13.13 -7.05 -13.01
C PHE A 57 -14.09 -6.37 -12.01
N VAL A 58 -15.33 -6.17 -12.41
CA VAL A 58 -16.39 -5.63 -11.54
C VAL A 58 -16.66 -6.58 -10.37
N ALA A 59 -16.70 -7.90 -10.60
CA ALA A 59 -16.90 -8.88 -9.53
C ALA A 59 -15.79 -8.81 -8.47
N VAL A 60 -14.52 -8.69 -8.86
CA VAL A 60 -13.39 -8.48 -7.93
C VAL A 60 -13.57 -7.17 -7.17
N PHE A 61 -13.90 -6.08 -7.87
CA PHE A 61 -14.14 -4.78 -7.24
C PHE A 61 -15.27 -4.84 -6.19
N GLU A 62 -16.41 -5.46 -6.51
CA GLU A 62 -17.56 -5.56 -5.60
C GLU A 62 -17.22 -6.37 -4.33
N ARG A 63 -16.38 -7.42 -4.45
CA ARG A 63 -15.88 -8.14 -3.26
C ARG A 63 -15.03 -7.24 -2.37
N LEU A 64 -14.13 -6.45 -2.95
CA LEU A 64 -13.32 -5.50 -2.19
C LEU A 64 -14.14 -4.41 -1.54
N ARG A 65 -15.10 -3.85 -2.28
CA ARG A 65 -16.02 -2.81 -1.78
C ARG A 65 -16.83 -3.30 -0.59
N ALA A 66 -17.36 -4.51 -0.69
CA ALA A 66 -18.12 -5.13 0.39
C ALA A 66 -17.25 -5.42 1.62
N GLU A 67 -16.04 -5.97 1.43
CA GLU A 67 -15.09 -6.25 2.51
C GLU A 67 -14.62 -4.99 3.21
N ALA A 68 -14.40 -3.90 2.45
CA ALA A 68 -14.01 -2.60 2.99
C ALA A 68 -15.18 -1.85 3.67
N GLY A 69 -16.41 -2.34 3.59
CA GLY A 69 -17.60 -1.64 4.10
C GLY A 69 -17.92 -0.34 3.34
N LEU A 70 -17.42 -0.18 2.11
CA LEU A 70 -17.59 1.03 1.30
C LEU A 70 -18.89 1.00 0.47
N THR A 71 -20.01 0.65 1.11
CA THR A 71 -21.35 0.69 0.49
C THR A 71 -21.89 2.11 0.30
N SER A 72 -21.41 3.04 1.14
CA SER A 72 -21.70 4.47 1.04
C SER A 72 -20.40 5.25 1.27
N VAL A 73 -19.91 5.92 0.23
CA VAL A 73 -18.68 6.70 0.28
C VAL A 73 -19.01 8.18 0.41
N LYS A 74 -18.49 8.82 1.45
CA LYS A 74 -18.55 10.28 1.57
C LYS A 74 -17.36 10.87 0.83
N GLY A 75 -17.59 11.82 -0.08
CA GLY A 75 -16.57 12.44 -0.91
C GLY A 75 -16.48 11.82 -2.31
N ARG A 76 -15.46 12.21 -3.04
CA ARG A 76 -15.22 11.76 -4.42
C ARG A 76 -14.70 10.31 -4.44
N ILE A 77 -14.92 9.63 -5.54
CA ILE A 77 -14.35 8.30 -5.80
C ILE A 77 -13.35 8.43 -6.93
N GLY A 78 -12.13 7.94 -6.70
CA GLY A 78 -11.06 7.93 -7.69
C GLY A 78 -10.84 6.55 -8.30
N ILE A 79 -10.46 6.51 -9.58
CA ILE A 79 -9.93 5.34 -10.26
C ILE A 79 -8.50 5.68 -10.66
N LYS A 80 -7.52 5.15 -9.93
CA LYS A 80 -6.11 5.40 -10.20
C LYS A 80 -5.61 4.43 -11.27
N LEU A 81 -5.27 5.00 -12.40
CA LEU A 81 -4.60 4.32 -13.51
C LEU A 81 -3.27 5.02 -13.80
N HIS A 82 -2.35 4.32 -14.48
CA HIS A 82 -1.18 4.99 -15.04
C HIS A 82 -1.61 5.78 -16.27
N GLY A 83 -1.38 7.09 -16.27
CA GLY A 83 -1.92 8.01 -17.26
C GLY A 83 -1.55 7.72 -18.72
N ASP A 84 -0.44 7.00 -18.99
CA ASP A 84 -0.06 6.58 -20.35
C ASP A 84 -0.70 5.25 -20.78
N GLU A 85 -1.46 4.58 -19.90
CA GLU A 85 -1.93 3.21 -20.10
C GLU A 85 -3.44 3.06 -19.95
N VAL A 86 -4.18 4.17 -20.01
CA VAL A 86 -5.63 4.15 -19.89
C VAL A 86 -6.27 3.38 -21.05
N HIS A 87 -5.67 3.45 -22.25
CA HIS A 87 -6.12 2.69 -23.41
C HIS A 87 -5.93 1.17 -23.25
N VAL A 88 -5.00 0.73 -22.40
CA VAL A 88 -4.80 -0.69 -22.09
C VAL A 88 -5.95 -1.18 -21.22
N ASN A 89 -6.62 -2.25 -21.62
CA ASN A 89 -7.79 -2.80 -20.91
C ASN A 89 -8.96 -1.81 -20.73
N ARG A 90 -9.15 -0.88 -21.67
CA ARG A 90 -10.14 0.20 -21.58
C ARG A 90 -11.54 -0.27 -21.18
N ALA A 91 -12.01 -1.40 -21.69
CA ALA A 91 -13.33 -1.94 -21.36
C ALA A 91 -13.48 -2.22 -19.85
N LEU A 92 -12.41 -2.60 -19.15
CA LEU A 92 -12.45 -2.83 -17.70
C LEU A 92 -12.67 -1.53 -16.92
N TRP A 93 -11.96 -0.47 -17.34
CA TRP A 93 -12.07 0.84 -16.69
C TRP A 93 -13.43 1.47 -16.93
N GLN A 94 -13.97 1.35 -18.13
CA GLN A 94 -15.32 1.82 -18.47
C GLN A 94 -16.38 1.06 -17.68
N ALA A 95 -16.26 -0.27 -17.55
CA ALA A 95 -17.17 -1.05 -16.72
C ALA A 95 -17.11 -0.66 -15.24
N LEU A 96 -15.92 -0.41 -14.69
CA LEU A 96 -15.78 0.08 -13.33
C LEU A 96 -16.44 1.45 -13.15
N GLN A 97 -16.21 2.37 -14.06
CA GLN A 97 -16.79 3.72 -14.00
C GLN A 97 -18.32 3.69 -14.13
N ALA A 98 -18.88 2.80 -14.96
CA ALA A 98 -20.31 2.59 -15.04
C ALA A 98 -20.92 2.10 -13.70
N ASN A 99 -20.15 1.34 -12.92
CA ASN A 99 -20.54 0.90 -11.57
C ASN A 99 -20.27 1.94 -10.47
N LEU A 100 -19.57 3.02 -10.80
CA LEU A 100 -19.19 4.11 -9.90
C LEU A 100 -19.56 5.47 -10.53
N PRO A 101 -20.87 5.77 -10.68
CA PRO A 101 -21.30 7.05 -11.27
C PRO A 101 -20.68 8.23 -10.53
N GLY A 102 -20.16 9.22 -11.26
CA GLY A 102 -19.47 10.39 -10.69
C GLY A 102 -18.05 10.13 -10.20
N SER A 103 -17.47 8.96 -10.49
CA SER A 103 -16.05 8.71 -10.24
C SER A 103 -15.17 9.40 -11.26
N PHE A 104 -13.91 9.65 -10.86
CA PHE A 104 -12.89 10.32 -11.68
C PHE A 104 -11.71 9.40 -11.93
N TYR A 105 -11.16 9.43 -13.13
CA TYR A 105 -9.80 8.95 -13.38
C TYR A 105 -8.82 9.92 -12.73
N VAL A 106 -8.00 9.42 -11.80
CA VAL A 106 -7.09 10.25 -11.03
C VAL A 106 -5.62 9.99 -11.37
N GLU A 107 -4.87 11.08 -11.53
CA GLU A 107 -3.43 11.06 -11.74
C GLU A 107 -2.80 12.25 -11.01
N GLY A 108 -1.50 12.20 -10.74
CA GLY A 108 -0.72 13.33 -10.23
C GLY A 108 0.31 13.80 -11.25
N ASN A 109 0.69 15.08 -11.19
CA ASN A 109 1.74 15.63 -12.03
C ASN A 109 3.06 14.88 -11.82
N TRP A 110 3.84 14.75 -12.87
CA TRP A 110 5.21 14.28 -12.78
C TRP A 110 6.11 15.39 -12.24
N ALA A 111 7.25 15.02 -11.69
CA ALA A 111 8.25 16.01 -11.35
C ALA A 111 8.69 16.77 -12.60
N SER A 112 8.94 18.07 -12.46
CA SER A 112 9.31 18.98 -13.56
C SER A 112 10.55 18.56 -14.38
N THR A 113 11.37 17.65 -13.85
CA THR A 113 12.53 17.06 -14.49
C THR A 113 12.22 16.02 -15.57
N TYR A 114 10.95 15.57 -15.67
CA TYR A 114 10.54 14.64 -16.72
C TYR A 114 10.06 15.38 -17.97
N THR A 115 10.65 15.02 -19.09
CA THR A 115 10.36 15.60 -20.41
C THR A 115 9.09 15.07 -21.08
N SER A 116 8.27 14.29 -20.40
CA SER A 116 7.11 13.59 -20.97
C SER A 116 5.90 14.48 -21.27
N GLY A 117 5.99 15.80 -21.09
CA GLY A 117 4.82 16.73 -21.20
C GLY A 117 3.84 16.64 -20.02
N ARG A 118 4.01 15.67 -19.13
CA ARG A 118 3.12 15.40 -17.98
C ARG A 118 3.59 16.06 -16.68
N GLY A 119 4.51 17.01 -16.77
CA GLY A 119 5.01 17.79 -15.62
C GLY A 119 4.05 18.86 -15.11
N ASN A 120 2.89 19.02 -15.73
CA ASN A 120 1.86 19.99 -15.36
C ASN A 120 0.45 19.42 -15.60
N THR A 121 -0.54 20.07 -15.00
CA THR A 121 -1.96 19.67 -15.04
C THR A 121 -2.49 19.58 -16.45
N GLN A 122 -2.23 20.57 -17.30
CA GLN A 122 -2.74 20.58 -18.66
C GLN A 122 -2.16 19.43 -19.50
N GLY A 123 -0.85 19.21 -19.43
CA GLY A 123 -0.20 18.12 -20.15
C GLY A 123 -0.71 16.74 -19.72
N ASN A 124 -0.99 16.54 -18.42
CA ASN A 124 -1.60 15.30 -17.92
C ASN A 124 -3.04 15.12 -18.42
N LEU A 125 -3.85 16.17 -18.36
CA LEU A 125 -5.22 16.16 -18.89
C LEU A 125 -5.21 15.80 -20.38
N ASP A 126 -4.34 16.40 -21.17
CA ASP A 126 -4.21 16.14 -22.61
C ASP A 126 -3.78 14.69 -22.89
N ALA A 127 -2.79 14.20 -22.16
CA ALA A 127 -2.29 12.85 -22.31
C ALA A 127 -3.36 11.78 -22.00
N ILE A 128 -4.17 11.97 -20.97
CA ILE A 128 -5.23 11.03 -20.62
C ILE A 128 -6.43 11.18 -21.58
N ALA A 129 -6.83 12.41 -21.90
CA ALA A 129 -7.93 12.67 -22.81
C ALA A 129 -7.66 12.15 -24.24
N SER A 130 -6.40 12.23 -24.71
CA SER A 130 -6.01 11.66 -26.00
C SER A 130 -6.22 10.15 -26.12
N GLN A 131 -6.32 9.46 -24.98
CA GLN A 131 -6.65 8.03 -24.92
C GLN A 131 -8.15 7.77 -24.88
N GLY A 132 -8.98 8.82 -25.06
CA GLY A 132 -10.42 8.76 -25.18
C GLY A 132 -11.18 8.75 -23.87
N VAL A 133 -10.62 9.36 -22.82
CA VAL A 133 -11.32 9.70 -21.59
C VAL A 133 -11.88 11.11 -21.70
N PRO A 134 -13.18 11.32 -21.45
CA PRO A 134 -13.74 12.67 -21.38
C PRO A 134 -13.04 13.51 -20.31
N ARG A 135 -12.70 14.77 -20.65
CA ARG A 135 -11.93 15.64 -19.74
C ARG A 135 -12.60 15.87 -18.37
N GLU A 136 -13.93 15.96 -18.38
CA GLU A 136 -14.74 16.13 -17.17
C GLU A 136 -14.71 14.92 -16.23
N GLN A 137 -14.21 13.78 -16.71
CA GLN A 137 -14.00 12.56 -15.92
C GLN A 137 -12.56 12.38 -15.44
N ILE A 138 -11.69 13.36 -15.69
CA ILE A 138 -10.28 13.31 -15.29
C ILE A 138 -10.05 14.33 -14.17
N ASP A 139 -9.41 13.90 -13.09
CA ASP A 139 -8.94 14.80 -12.04
C ASP A 139 -7.44 14.64 -11.82
N ILE A 140 -6.70 15.72 -12.01
CA ILE A 140 -5.29 15.79 -11.67
C ILE A 140 -5.19 16.24 -10.21
N LEU A 141 -4.79 15.31 -9.35
CA LEU A 141 -4.86 15.43 -7.89
C LEU A 141 -4.11 16.65 -7.34
N ASP A 142 -3.02 17.04 -7.97
CA ASP A 142 -2.20 18.20 -7.58
C ASP A 142 -2.35 19.39 -8.52
N ARG A 143 -3.55 19.54 -9.13
CA ARG A 143 -3.91 20.63 -10.04
C ARG A 143 -3.70 22.03 -9.45
N ASP A 144 -3.89 22.17 -8.15
CA ASP A 144 -3.79 23.45 -7.43
C ASP A 144 -2.40 23.66 -6.81
N GLY A 145 -1.46 22.75 -7.04
CA GLY A 145 -0.13 22.79 -6.42
C GLY A 145 -0.15 22.68 -4.89
N ALA A 146 -1.27 22.22 -4.30
CA ALA A 146 -1.45 22.15 -2.86
C ALA A 146 -1.06 20.75 -2.34
N TYR A 147 -0.07 20.71 -1.47
CA TYR A 147 0.49 19.48 -0.91
C TYR A 147 0.41 19.46 0.61
N ARG A 148 0.44 18.25 1.16
CA ARG A 148 0.65 17.96 2.58
C ARG A 148 1.77 16.96 2.71
N MET A 149 2.70 17.21 3.64
CA MET A 149 3.69 16.22 4.05
C MET A 149 3.01 15.21 4.96
N VAL A 150 3.03 13.96 4.55
CA VAL A 150 2.46 12.84 5.28
C VAL A 150 3.58 12.10 6.00
N PRO A 151 3.54 11.96 7.33
CA PRO A 151 4.56 11.25 8.08
C PRO A 151 4.54 9.75 7.73
N ILE A 152 5.71 9.13 7.73
CA ILE A 152 5.89 7.71 7.49
C ILE A 152 6.38 7.06 8.77
N HIS A 153 5.51 6.34 9.45
CA HIS A 153 5.88 5.67 10.68
C HIS A 153 6.90 4.55 10.40
N LEU A 154 8.05 4.59 11.09
CA LEU A 154 9.17 3.67 10.90
C LEU A 154 9.76 3.63 9.48
N GLY A 155 9.57 4.69 8.69
CA GLY A 155 10.19 4.77 7.36
C GLY A 155 11.70 4.56 7.41
N ALA A 156 12.24 3.77 6.47
CA ALA A 156 13.67 3.46 6.43
C ALA A 156 14.50 4.63 5.89
N GLU A 157 14.15 5.13 4.72
CA GLU A 157 14.85 6.22 4.01
C GLU A 157 14.06 7.53 4.05
N LEU A 158 12.74 7.46 3.88
CA LEU A 158 11.86 8.63 3.94
C LEU A 158 11.14 8.68 5.28
N LYS A 159 11.09 9.86 5.89
CA LYS A 159 10.33 10.09 7.13
C LYS A 159 8.96 10.70 6.86
N GLU A 160 8.80 11.27 5.68
CA GLU A 160 7.55 11.85 5.19
C GLU A 160 7.50 11.81 3.66
N VAL A 161 6.31 11.91 3.10
CA VAL A 161 6.07 11.99 1.67
C VAL A 161 5.09 13.10 1.33
N SER A 162 5.38 13.85 0.26
CA SER A 162 4.47 14.88 -0.25
C SER A 162 3.31 14.24 -1.00
N VAL A 163 2.08 14.55 -0.57
CA VAL A 163 0.82 14.06 -1.14
C VAL A 163 -0.09 15.25 -1.44
N SER A 164 -0.85 15.19 -2.52
CA SER A 164 -1.80 16.25 -2.85
C SER A 164 -2.88 16.38 -1.77
N LYS A 165 -3.25 17.62 -1.41
CA LYS A 165 -4.33 17.87 -0.46
C LYS A 165 -5.66 17.34 -1.01
N ALA A 166 -5.91 17.45 -2.30
CA ALA A 166 -7.15 16.95 -2.91
C ALA A 166 -7.34 15.45 -2.65
N LEU A 167 -6.29 14.63 -2.81
CA LEU A 167 -6.38 13.20 -2.51
C LEU A 167 -6.82 12.94 -1.06
N LEU A 168 -6.25 13.66 -0.11
CA LEU A 168 -6.47 13.41 1.32
C LEU A 168 -7.82 13.93 1.80
N ASP A 169 -8.27 15.07 1.28
CA ASP A 169 -9.40 15.84 1.81
C ASP A 169 -10.69 15.63 1.00
N GLU A 170 -10.60 15.39 -0.32
CA GLU A 170 -11.78 15.29 -1.19
C GLU A 170 -12.19 13.83 -1.48
N TYR A 171 -11.24 12.88 -1.45
CA TYR A 171 -11.51 11.50 -1.83
C TYR A 171 -11.90 10.63 -0.64
N GLY A 172 -13.06 10.00 -0.76
CA GLY A 172 -13.57 9.03 0.21
C GLY A 172 -13.15 7.59 -0.11
N ALA A 173 -12.83 7.30 -1.37
CA ALA A 173 -12.26 6.02 -1.80
C ALA A 173 -11.48 6.18 -3.10
N VAL A 174 -10.45 5.34 -3.29
CA VAL A 174 -9.71 5.23 -4.56
C VAL A 174 -9.48 3.77 -4.91
N VAL A 175 -9.92 3.37 -6.10
CA VAL A 175 -9.60 2.08 -6.68
C VAL A 175 -8.26 2.20 -7.39
N VAL A 176 -7.22 1.61 -6.83
CA VAL A 176 -5.88 1.54 -7.44
C VAL A 176 -5.88 0.37 -8.42
N ALA A 177 -6.22 0.67 -9.67
CA ALA A 177 -6.34 -0.31 -10.73
C ALA A 177 -5.06 -0.29 -11.60
N ALA A 178 -4.21 -1.30 -11.43
CA ALA A 178 -2.94 -1.36 -12.10
C ALA A 178 -2.98 -2.33 -13.29
N ASN A 179 -2.54 -1.90 -14.47
CA ASN A 179 -2.03 -2.82 -15.48
C ASN A 179 -0.71 -3.39 -14.94
N PHE A 180 -0.76 -4.64 -14.44
CA PHE A 180 0.46 -5.25 -13.92
C PHE A 180 1.44 -5.53 -15.04
N LYS A 181 2.67 -5.13 -14.92
CA LYS A 181 3.66 -5.25 -15.98
C LYS A 181 5.04 -5.64 -15.49
N ILE A 182 5.72 -6.43 -16.32
CA ILE A 182 7.10 -6.86 -16.21
C ILE A 182 7.68 -6.83 -17.64
N PRO A 183 8.87 -6.26 -17.88
CA PRO A 183 9.67 -5.49 -16.94
C PRO A 183 9.14 -4.08 -16.77
N SER A 184 9.54 -3.44 -15.67
CA SER A 184 9.38 -2.00 -15.47
C SER A 184 10.65 -1.42 -14.86
N PHE A 185 10.74 -0.10 -14.73
CA PHE A 185 11.87 0.52 -14.03
C PHE A 185 12.04 -0.07 -12.61
N ALA A 186 10.95 -0.35 -11.91
CA ALA A 186 10.97 -0.98 -10.59
C ALA A 186 10.98 -2.52 -10.64
N GLY A 187 11.46 -3.14 -11.73
CA GLY A 187 11.38 -4.59 -11.95
C GLY A 187 9.99 -5.01 -12.38
N TYR A 188 8.99 -4.86 -11.52
CA TYR A 188 7.56 -4.92 -11.86
C TYR A 188 6.83 -3.61 -11.50
N SER A 189 5.63 -3.44 -12.00
CA SER A 189 4.73 -2.36 -11.61
C SER A 189 3.35 -2.93 -11.31
N GLY A 190 2.91 -2.77 -10.07
CA GLY A 190 1.62 -3.20 -9.54
C GLY A 190 1.00 -2.14 -8.63
N ALA A 191 0.20 -2.58 -7.67
CA ALA A 191 -0.50 -1.71 -6.73
C ALA A 191 0.48 -0.82 -5.94
N MET A 192 1.54 -1.39 -5.38
CA MET A 192 2.51 -0.66 -4.56
C MET A 192 3.13 0.52 -5.29
N LYS A 193 3.59 0.33 -6.54
CA LYS A 193 4.16 1.42 -7.33
C LYS A 193 3.13 2.48 -7.71
N ASN A 194 1.88 2.08 -7.97
CA ASN A 194 0.79 3.02 -8.23
C ASN A 194 0.44 3.86 -7.00
N VAL A 195 0.62 3.34 -5.79
CA VAL A 195 0.48 4.12 -4.55
C VAL A 195 1.72 4.98 -4.33
N GLY A 196 2.90 4.39 -4.13
CA GLY A 196 4.10 5.10 -3.68
C GLY A 196 4.64 6.14 -4.66
N ILE A 197 4.38 5.96 -5.97
CA ILE A 197 4.72 6.95 -7.00
C ILE A 197 3.45 7.58 -7.57
N GLY A 198 2.45 6.76 -7.94
CA GLY A 198 1.27 7.25 -8.65
C GLY A 198 0.41 8.22 -7.85
N LEU A 199 0.22 8.00 -6.55
CA LEU A 199 -0.55 8.86 -5.65
C LEU A 199 0.31 9.89 -4.89
N ALA A 200 1.65 9.77 -4.94
CA ALA A 200 2.52 10.81 -4.41
C ALA A 200 2.38 12.10 -5.24
N GLY A 201 2.49 13.25 -4.61
CA GLY A 201 2.60 14.54 -5.29
C GLY A 201 3.92 14.64 -6.08
N ALA A 202 4.05 15.65 -6.94
CA ALA A 202 5.24 15.81 -7.80
C ALA A 202 6.56 15.77 -7.01
N PHE A 203 6.63 16.46 -5.86
CA PHE A 203 7.80 16.41 -4.98
C PHE A 203 8.00 15.04 -4.32
N GLY A 204 6.91 14.35 -3.97
CA GLY A 204 6.96 13.00 -3.43
C GLY A 204 7.53 11.99 -4.44
N LYS A 205 7.12 12.09 -5.71
CA LYS A 205 7.69 11.28 -6.80
C LYS A 205 9.19 11.49 -6.93
N THR A 206 9.64 12.76 -6.86
CA THR A 206 11.08 13.10 -6.90
C THR A 206 11.83 12.49 -5.71
N ALA A 207 11.28 12.59 -4.51
CA ALA A 207 11.89 12.02 -3.31
C ALA A 207 12.01 10.49 -3.39
N VAL A 208 11.00 9.79 -3.91
CA VAL A 208 11.05 8.32 -4.11
C VAL A 208 12.12 7.94 -5.12
N HIS A 209 12.22 8.63 -6.26
CA HIS A 209 13.23 8.31 -7.25
C HIS A 209 14.65 8.65 -6.78
N GLY A 210 14.81 9.71 -5.98
CA GLY A 210 16.09 10.19 -5.50
C GLY A 210 16.96 10.79 -6.62
N GLU A 211 18.18 11.17 -6.28
CA GLU A 211 19.10 11.76 -7.22
C GLU A 211 19.51 10.77 -8.32
N GLY A 212 19.52 11.26 -9.56
CA GLY A 212 19.98 10.51 -10.74
C GLY A 212 19.10 9.32 -11.14
N PHE A 213 17.91 9.17 -10.55
CA PHE A 213 16.95 8.12 -10.93
C PHE A 213 17.56 6.72 -10.98
N ARG A 214 18.33 6.36 -9.98
CA ARG A 214 19.03 5.07 -9.94
C ARG A 214 18.10 3.97 -9.44
N LYS A 215 18.06 2.86 -10.14
CA LYS A 215 17.41 1.63 -9.69
C LYS A 215 18.38 0.87 -8.76
N ASN A 216 18.25 1.09 -7.48
CA ASN A 216 19.09 0.47 -6.43
C ASN A 216 18.23 0.12 -5.20
N ALA A 217 18.82 -0.46 -4.17
CA ALA A 217 18.13 -0.82 -2.95
C ALA A 217 17.45 0.37 -2.26
N ASP A 218 18.08 1.55 -2.26
CA ASP A 218 17.53 2.76 -1.64
C ASP A 218 16.27 3.25 -2.35
N PHE A 219 16.22 3.14 -3.69
CA PHE A 219 14.98 3.41 -4.43
C PHE A 219 13.83 2.53 -3.94
N PHE A 220 14.08 1.23 -3.72
CA PHE A 220 13.03 0.32 -3.26
C PHE A 220 12.63 0.59 -1.80
N ARG A 221 13.55 1.00 -0.94
CA ARG A 221 13.24 1.44 0.42
C ARG A 221 12.36 2.68 0.40
N ARG A 222 12.74 3.72 -0.37
CA ARG A 222 11.94 4.94 -0.51
C ARG A 222 10.56 4.66 -1.12
N LEU A 223 10.47 3.74 -2.07
CA LEU A 223 9.19 3.33 -2.65
C LEU A 223 8.29 2.65 -1.61
N ALA A 224 8.86 1.76 -0.79
CA ALA A 224 8.13 1.09 0.30
C ALA A 224 7.67 2.08 1.36
N ASP A 225 8.55 3.00 1.77
CA ASP A 225 8.24 4.07 2.71
C ASP A 225 7.06 4.91 2.22
N ALA A 226 7.15 5.44 1.01
CA ALA A 226 6.11 6.30 0.42
C ALA A 226 4.78 5.56 0.26
N ALA A 227 4.81 4.31 -0.23
CA ALA A 227 3.61 3.51 -0.39
C ALA A 227 2.90 3.28 0.94
N LYS A 228 3.65 2.91 1.99
CA LYS A 228 3.13 2.74 3.34
C LYS A 228 2.54 4.04 3.89
N GLY A 229 3.27 5.15 3.81
CA GLY A 229 2.79 6.43 4.33
C GLY A 229 1.50 6.90 3.67
N ILE A 230 1.39 6.77 2.35
CA ILE A 230 0.17 7.14 1.61
C ILE A 230 -1.00 6.22 1.98
N ASP A 231 -0.77 4.89 2.07
CA ASP A 231 -1.81 3.93 2.46
C ASP A 231 -2.35 4.22 3.86
N GLU A 232 -1.47 4.45 4.83
CA GLU A 232 -1.84 4.81 6.20
C GLU A 232 -2.62 6.14 6.26
N ALA A 233 -2.22 7.15 5.47
CA ALA A 233 -2.91 8.43 5.41
C ALA A 233 -4.32 8.30 4.82
N MET A 234 -4.51 7.39 3.88
CA MET A 234 -5.81 7.12 3.26
C MET A 234 -6.73 6.24 4.13
N LYS A 235 -6.25 5.67 5.24
CA LYS A 235 -7.05 5.02 6.29
C LYS A 235 -8.06 3.99 5.77
N GLY A 236 -7.61 3.04 4.96
CA GLY A 236 -8.46 1.97 4.42
C GLY A 236 -9.39 2.40 3.26
N LYS A 237 -9.15 3.57 2.67
CA LYS A 237 -9.91 4.07 1.52
C LYS A 237 -9.35 3.59 0.17
N LEU A 238 -8.25 2.81 0.17
CA LEU A 238 -7.62 2.28 -1.05
C LEU A 238 -8.02 0.82 -1.27
N LEU A 239 -8.46 0.52 -2.48
CA LEU A 239 -8.75 -0.84 -2.95
C LEU A 239 -7.79 -1.17 -4.07
N TYR A 240 -7.12 -2.30 -4.00
CA TYR A 240 -6.03 -2.65 -4.93
C TYR A 240 -6.45 -3.73 -5.90
N ILE A 241 -6.32 -3.47 -7.21
CA ILE A 241 -6.62 -4.45 -8.26
C ILE A 241 -5.46 -4.45 -9.27
N ASN A 242 -4.84 -5.60 -9.46
CA ASN A 242 -3.84 -5.84 -10.50
C ASN A 242 -4.47 -6.63 -11.64
N VAL A 243 -4.38 -6.11 -12.86
CA VAL A 243 -4.81 -6.79 -14.09
C VAL A 243 -3.58 -7.34 -14.81
N LEU A 244 -3.50 -8.66 -14.87
CA LEU A 244 -2.39 -9.40 -15.46
C LEU A 244 -2.78 -9.81 -16.90
N SER A 245 -2.81 -8.84 -17.79
CA SER A 245 -3.25 -9.00 -19.19
C SER A 245 -2.14 -8.69 -20.18
N LYS A 246 -1.92 -9.59 -21.14
CA LYS A 246 -0.97 -9.41 -22.25
C LYS A 246 0.44 -9.00 -21.82
N MET A 247 0.89 -9.51 -20.67
CA MET A 247 2.18 -9.16 -20.11
C MET A 247 3.32 -9.82 -20.87
N LYS A 248 4.44 -9.11 -20.99
CA LYS A 248 5.73 -9.72 -21.36
C LYS A 248 6.34 -10.34 -20.10
N ILE A 249 6.37 -11.65 -20.00
CA ILE A 249 6.90 -12.38 -18.84
C ILE A 249 8.32 -12.80 -19.15
N THR A 250 9.29 -12.23 -18.45
CA THR A 250 10.70 -12.63 -18.51
C THR A 250 10.94 -13.71 -17.47
N PRO A 251 11.32 -14.93 -17.87
CA PRO A 251 11.59 -16.04 -16.93
C PRO A 251 12.76 -15.71 -16.00
N LEU A 252 12.76 -16.35 -14.83
CA LEU A 252 13.85 -16.21 -13.85
C LEU A 252 15.17 -16.84 -14.30
N LYS A 253 15.12 -17.83 -15.19
CA LYS A 253 16.30 -18.59 -15.68
C LYS A 253 16.35 -18.57 -17.20
N GLY A 254 16.78 -17.46 -17.79
CA GLY A 254 17.28 -17.41 -19.19
C GLY A 254 16.42 -17.97 -20.33
N ALA A 255 15.20 -18.43 -20.06
CA ALA A 255 14.29 -18.88 -21.10
C ALA A 255 13.70 -17.69 -21.89
N SER A 256 13.09 -17.97 -23.04
CA SER A 256 12.49 -16.95 -23.89
C SER A 256 11.39 -16.17 -23.19
N VAL A 257 11.32 -14.86 -23.47
CA VAL A 257 10.21 -14.01 -23.04
C VAL A 257 8.91 -14.53 -23.66
N ARG A 258 7.89 -14.71 -22.86
CA ARG A 258 6.54 -15.09 -23.31
C ARG A 258 5.54 -13.97 -23.06
N THR A 259 4.49 -13.91 -23.86
CA THR A 259 3.34 -13.06 -23.59
C THR A 259 2.25 -13.90 -22.90
N GLY A 260 1.62 -13.38 -21.87
CA GLY A 260 0.60 -14.10 -21.13
C GLY A 260 -0.47 -13.21 -20.52
N THR A 261 -1.67 -13.77 -20.41
CA THR A 261 -2.77 -13.23 -19.59
C THR A 261 -3.03 -14.21 -18.48
N LEU A 262 -2.95 -13.76 -17.21
CA LEU A 262 -3.01 -14.63 -16.05
C LEU A 262 -4.22 -14.37 -15.14
N GLY A 263 -4.95 -13.28 -15.38
CA GLY A 263 -6.17 -12.97 -14.63
C GLY A 263 -6.18 -11.60 -13.96
N ILE A 264 -7.07 -11.46 -13.00
CA ILE A 264 -7.27 -10.27 -12.19
C ILE A 264 -7.12 -10.68 -10.73
N VAL A 265 -6.35 -9.94 -9.97
CA VAL A 265 -6.21 -10.12 -8.52
C VAL A 265 -6.58 -8.83 -7.79
N GLY A 266 -7.37 -8.93 -6.73
CA GLY A 266 -7.73 -7.80 -5.89
C GLY A 266 -7.59 -8.10 -4.41
N SER A 267 -7.17 -7.10 -3.62
CA SER A 267 -7.03 -7.19 -2.17
C SER A 267 -7.20 -5.82 -1.52
N LEU A 268 -7.52 -5.79 -0.23
CA LEU A 268 -7.40 -4.58 0.60
C LEU A 268 -5.98 -4.36 1.15
N SER A 269 -5.05 -5.29 0.86
CA SER A 269 -3.63 -5.14 1.12
C SER A 269 -2.87 -5.02 -0.20
N MET A 270 -2.16 -3.89 -0.42
CA MET A 270 -1.35 -3.73 -1.62
C MET A 270 -0.24 -4.79 -1.73
N ALA A 271 0.33 -5.20 -0.58
CA ALA A 271 1.34 -6.26 -0.55
C ALA A 271 0.75 -7.60 -0.99
N ALA A 272 -0.48 -7.93 -0.58
CA ALA A 272 -1.13 -9.17 -0.98
C ALA A 272 -1.54 -9.16 -2.46
N ALA A 273 -2.01 -8.02 -2.98
CA ALA A 273 -2.33 -7.88 -4.39
C ALA A 273 -1.10 -8.07 -5.29
N ASP A 274 0.05 -7.47 -4.91
CA ASP A 274 1.29 -7.58 -5.68
C ASP A 274 1.94 -8.95 -5.51
N GLN A 275 1.94 -9.52 -4.29
CA GLN A 275 2.46 -10.88 -4.05
C GLN A 275 1.69 -11.91 -4.87
N ALA A 276 0.35 -11.86 -4.84
CA ALA A 276 -0.49 -12.79 -5.60
C ALA A 276 -0.24 -12.68 -7.12
N ALA A 277 0.02 -11.48 -7.63
CA ALA A 277 0.39 -11.28 -9.03
C ALA A 277 1.74 -11.95 -9.35
N LEU A 278 2.75 -11.80 -8.50
CA LEU A 278 4.05 -12.46 -8.66
C LEU A 278 3.95 -13.98 -8.56
N ASP A 279 3.13 -14.50 -7.64
CA ASP A 279 2.93 -15.94 -7.47
C ASP A 279 2.27 -16.58 -8.69
N LEU A 280 1.33 -15.88 -9.34
CA LEU A 280 0.76 -16.32 -10.63
C LEU A 280 1.80 -16.36 -11.76
N ILE A 281 2.82 -15.51 -11.69
CA ILE A 281 3.87 -15.40 -12.72
C ILE A 281 4.99 -16.41 -12.48
N TYR A 282 5.48 -16.52 -11.25
CA TYR A 282 6.70 -17.25 -10.91
C TYR A 282 6.45 -18.50 -10.06
N GLY A 283 5.37 -18.55 -9.29
CA GLY A 283 5.01 -19.68 -8.44
C GLY A 283 6.00 -19.92 -7.28
N LEU A 284 6.61 -18.85 -6.76
CA LEU A 284 7.58 -18.92 -5.68
C LEU A 284 6.94 -18.58 -4.33
N THR A 285 7.49 -19.14 -3.25
CA THR A 285 7.17 -18.74 -1.88
C THR A 285 7.91 -17.45 -1.50
N PRO A 286 7.45 -16.69 -0.49
CA PRO A 286 8.17 -15.51 0.02
C PRO A 286 9.66 -15.81 0.33
N ALA A 287 9.96 -16.93 1.00
CA ALA A 287 11.32 -17.32 1.31
C ALA A 287 12.18 -17.58 0.06
N GLN A 288 11.59 -18.11 -1.02
CA GLN A 288 12.30 -18.31 -2.28
C GLN A 288 12.59 -16.97 -2.97
N TYR A 289 11.68 -15.99 -2.93
CA TYR A 289 11.98 -14.62 -3.42
C TYR A 289 13.11 -13.98 -2.62
N ASP A 290 13.11 -14.14 -1.30
CA ASP A 290 14.13 -13.55 -0.40
C ASP A 290 15.52 -14.18 -0.59
N ALA A 291 15.57 -15.43 -1.01
CA ALA A 291 16.82 -16.15 -1.26
C ALA A 291 17.55 -15.71 -2.54
N TYR A 292 16.93 -14.88 -3.40
CA TYR A 292 17.63 -14.36 -4.58
C TYR A 292 18.75 -13.40 -4.18
N PRO A 293 19.87 -13.35 -4.92
CA PRO A 293 20.90 -12.33 -4.77
C PRO A 293 20.33 -10.92 -4.90
N GLU A 294 20.93 -9.95 -4.22
CA GLU A 294 20.39 -8.57 -4.15
C GLU A 294 20.26 -7.91 -5.53
N ASP A 295 21.24 -8.09 -6.41
CA ASP A 295 21.21 -7.60 -7.78
C ASP A 295 20.03 -8.16 -8.58
N ALA A 296 19.77 -9.45 -8.45
CA ALA A 296 18.61 -10.10 -9.07
C ALA A 296 17.28 -9.61 -8.46
N LYS A 297 17.23 -9.39 -7.14
CA LYS A 297 16.06 -8.80 -6.47
C LYS A 297 15.82 -7.35 -6.94
N ILE A 298 16.89 -6.56 -7.12
CA ILE A 298 16.82 -5.21 -7.67
C ILE A 298 16.28 -5.27 -9.12
N GLU A 299 16.85 -6.13 -9.95
CA GLU A 299 16.43 -6.26 -11.35
C GLU A 299 14.94 -6.62 -11.47
N ARG A 300 14.48 -7.58 -10.68
CA ARG A 300 13.11 -8.11 -10.71
C ARG A 300 12.11 -7.32 -9.86
N GLY A 301 12.59 -6.43 -9.00
CA GLY A 301 11.77 -5.63 -8.10
C GLY A 301 11.27 -6.38 -6.87
N PHE A 302 11.85 -7.54 -6.52
CA PHE A 302 11.41 -8.32 -5.36
C PHE A 302 11.64 -7.58 -4.04
N LEU A 303 12.59 -6.64 -4.01
CA LEU A 303 12.83 -5.78 -2.85
C LEU A 303 11.61 -4.92 -2.47
N GLN A 304 10.68 -4.65 -3.39
CA GLN A 304 9.46 -3.89 -3.10
C GLN A 304 8.70 -4.52 -1.93
N LEU A 305 8.37 -5.80 -2.04
CA LEU A 305 7.59 -6.53 -1.04
C LEU A 305 8.41 -6.87 0.20
N GLU A 306 9.69 -7.19 0.03
CA GLU A 306 10.59 -7.47 1.16
C GLU A 306 10.70 -6.25 2.08
N TYR A 307 10.90 -5.05 1.53
CA TYR A 307 11.01 -3.85 2.35
C TYR A 307 9.66 -3.41 2.91
N LEU A 308 8.57 -3.58 2.17
CA LEU A 308 7.23 -3.30 2.69
C LEU A 308 6.89 -4.18 3.91
N GLU A 309 7.26 -5.47 3.86
CA GLU A 309 7.10 -6.38 4.99
C GLU A 309 7.97 -5.99 6.19
N LYS A 310 9.22 -5.55 5.96
CA LYS A 310 10.10 -5.02 7.02
C LYS A 310 9.52 -3.78 7.70
N LEU A 311 8.70 -3.01 7.01
CA LEU A 311 7.95 -1.88 7.57
C LEU A 311 6.66 -2.30 8.31
N GLY A 312 6.40 -3.60 8.44
CA GLY A 312 5.25 -4.14 9.15
C GLY A 312 3.98 -4.27 8.31
N VAL A 313 4.02 -3.99 7.01
CA VAL A 313 2.86 -4.18 6.11
C VAL A 313 2.74 -5.66 5.75
N LYS A 314 1.68 -6.30 6.27
CA LYS A 314 1.41 -7.71 6.02
C LYS A 314 0.80 -7.94 4.63
N GLY A 315 1.07 -9.11 4.02
CA GLY A 315 0.44 -9.46 2.75
C GLY A 315 1.19 -10.48 1.91
N ARG A 316 2.47 -10.76 2.19
CA ARG A 316 3.22 -11.79 1.45
C ARG A 316 2.69 -13.20 1.69
N ARG A 317 1.97 -13.43 2.79
CA ARG A 317 1.07 -14.57 3.02
C ARG A 317 -0.36 -14.08 2.98
N TYR A 318 -1.22 -14.75 2.24
CA TYR A 318 -2.62 -14.37 2.02
C TYR A 318 -3.50 -15.58 1.80
N THR A 319 -4.82 -15.38 1.88
CA THR A 319 -5.83 -16.39 1.51
C THR A 319 -6.41 -16.04 0.15
N ARG A 320 -6.25 -16.94 -0.85
CA ARG A 320 -6.83 -16.76 -2.18
C ARG A 320 -8.26 -17.28 -2.25
N ILE A 321 -9.15 -16.47 -2.78
CA ILE A 321 -10.56 -16.77 -3.06
C ILE A 321 -10.75 -16.67 -4.57
N ASN A 322 -11.06 -17.78 -5.22
CA ASN A 322 -11.35 -17.81 -6.66
C ASN A 322 -12.82 -17.38 -6.91
N LEU A 323 -13.02 -16.56 -7.93
CA LEU A 323 -14.32 -16.09 -8.42
C LEU A 323 -14.70 -16.79 -9.72
#